data_a1afd6158689b32a759dab6d89b61e8e
#
_entry.id   a1afd6158689b32a759dab6d89b61e8e
#
_cell.length_a   1.000
_cell.length_b   1.000
_cell.length_c   1.000
_cell.angle_alpha   90.00
_cell.angle_beta   90.00
_cell.angle_gamma   90.00
#
_symmetry.space_group_name_H-M   'P 1'
#
loop_
_entity.id
_entity.type
_entity.pdbx_description
1 polymer ?
#
loop_
_entity_poly.entity_id
_entity_poly.type
_entity_poly.pdbx_seq_one_letter_code
_entity_poly.pdbx_strand_id
1 'polypeptide(L)'
;MIAAPFDAVWQSVIQTFFDRNIPVRTLEKASGLVESDELHGEIGRDCDCGSYLGIPIGGYGGAYGGDAYYRFRVLVESRGSETALTLRTTCRGRHEGVVGDLVCTLAPAREEEVRSSIRDRATAPR
;
A
#
# COMPACT_ATOMS: atom_id res chain seq x y z
N MET A 1 -10.92 -4.06 11.96
CA MET A 1 -10.56 -4.95 13.10
C MET A 1 -10.29 -6.36 12.62
N ILE A 2 -9.24 -6.97 13.14
CA ILE A 2 -8.89 -8.35 12.84
C ILE A 2 -9.08 -9.18 14.11
N ALA A 3 -9.79 -10.29 13.99
CA ALA A 3 -10.07 -11.19 15.12
C ALA A 3 -8.85 -12.08 15.41
N ALA A 4 -7.76 -11.44 15.83
CA ALA A 4 -6.49 -12.08 16.17
C ALA A 4 -5.70 -11.18 17.13
N PRO A 5 -4.82 -11.75 17.96
CA PRO A 5 -4.01 -10.95 18.87
C PRO A 5 -2.94 -10.17 18.14
N PHE A 6 -2.41 -9.15 18.81
CA PHE A 6 -1.41 -8.24 18.23
C PHE A 6 -0.23 -8.98 17.59
N ASP A 7 0.37 -9.94 18.29
CA ASP A 7 1.55 -10.63 17.74
C ASP A 7 1.25 -11.40 16.47
N ALA A 8 0.08 -11.99 16.35
CA ALA A 8 -0.32 -12.70 15.12
C ALA A 8 -0.48 -11.74 13.95
N VAL A 9 -1.08 -10.58 14.18
CA VAL A 9 -1.25 -9.55 13.16
C VAL A 9 0.10 -8.93 12.78
N TRP A 10 0.94 -8.64 13.77
CA TRP A 10 2.27 -8.10 13.55
C TRP A 10 3.12 -9.02 12.65
N GLN A 11 3.17 -10.31 12.97
CA GLN A 11 3.88 -11.29 12.15
C GLN A 11 3.31 -11.39 10.74
N SER A 12 1.99 -11.30 10.64
CA SER A 12 1.32 -11.37 9.34
C SER A 12 1.68 -10.18 8.44
N VAL A 13 1.83 -9.00 9.01
CA VAL A 13 2.29 -7.80 8.27
C VAL A 13 3.69 -8.04 7.74
N ILE A 14 4.60 -8.48 8.58
CA ILE A 14 6.00 -8.73 8.21
C ILE A 14 6.08 -9.77 7.09
N GLN A 15 5.36 -10.89 7.24
CA GLN A 15 5.36 -11.96 6.25
C GLN A 15 4.74 -11.52 4.92
N THR A 16 3.68 -10.73 4.98
CA THR A 16 3.04 -10.19 3.76
C THR A 16 4.01 -9.29 3.00
N PHE A 17 4.71 -8.42 3.69
CA PHE A 17 5.70 -7.55 3.06
C PHE A 17 6.83 -8.37 2.44
N PHE A 18 7.32 -9.36 3.16
CA PHE A 18 8.38 -10.24 2.66
C PHE A 18 7.94 -11.01 1.41
N ASP A 19 6.77 -11.65 1.45
CA ASP A 19 6.29 -12.48 0.33
C ASP A 19 5.95 -11.67 -0.91
N ARG A 20 5.55 -10.43 -0.75
CA ARG A 20 5.21 -9.53 -1.86
C ARG A 20 6.38 -8.67 -2.32
N ASN A 21 7.58 -8.93 -1.78
CA ASN A 21 8.78 -8.16 -2.10
C ASN A 21 8.62 -6.65 -1.84
N ILE A 22 7.91 -6.32 -0.77
CA ILE A 22 7.76 -4.93 -0.33
C ILE A 22 8.90 -4.64 0.66
N PRO A 23 9.88 -3.80 0.29
CA PRO A 23 11.00 -3.52 1.18
C PRO A 23 10.54 -2.69 2.39
N VAL A 24 11.02 -3.05 3.56
CA VAL A 24 10.70 -2.37 4.80
C VAL A 24 11.74 -1.29 5.08
N ARG A 25 11.26 -0.07 5.28
CA ARG A 25 12.09 1.06 5.69
C ARG A 25 12.08 1.26 7.19
N THR A 26 10.90 1.17 7.80
CA THR A 26 10.71 1.36 9.23
C THR A 26 9.96 0.18 9.81
N LEU A 27 10.51 -0.38 10.88
CA LEU A 27 9.90 -1.47 11.61
C LEU A 27 10.04 -1.17 13.10
N GLU A 28 8.92 -0.79 13.72
CA GLU A 28 8.92 -0.37 15.12
C GLU A 28 7.75 -1.02 15.85
N LYS A 29 8.03 -2.16 16.47
CA LYS A 29 7.01 -2.99 17.13
C LYS A 29 6.35 -2.28 18.31
N ALA A 30 7.11 -1.50 19.06
CA ALA A 30 6.59 -0.82 20.26
C ALA A 30 5.44 0.15 19.92
N SER A 31 5.52 0.83 18.79
CA SER A 31 4.44 1.70 18.30
C SER A 31 3.51 1.01 17.31
N GLY A 32 3.81 -0.21 16.90
CA GLY A 32 3.01 -0.95 15.93
C GLY A 32 3.17 -0.46 14.50
N LEU A 33 4.26 0.22 14.18
CA LEU A 33 4.46 0.88 12.89
C LEU A 33 5.35 0.07 11.95
N VAL A 34 4.85 -0.16 10.73
CA VAL A 34 5.63 -0.71 9.62
C VAL A 34 5.47 0.22 8.43
N GLU A 35 6.58 0.69 7.89
CA GLU A 35 6.56 1.51 6.68
C GLU A 35 7.44 0.88 5.62
N SER A 36 6.95 0.87 4.37
CA SER A 36 7.74 0.41 3.24
C SER A 36 8.65 1.51 2.72
N ASP A 37 9.71 1.11 2.02
CA ASP A 37 10.38 2.00 1.10
C ASP A 37 9.47 2.32 -0.08
N GLU A 38 9.89 3.27 -0.87
CA GLU A 38 9.18 3.65 -2.08
C GLU A 38 9.28 2.54 -3.12
N LEU A 39 8.13 2.13 -3.65
CA LEU A 39 8.02 1.15 -4.70
C LEU A 39 7.80 1.86 -6.03
N HIS A 40 8.38 1.31 -7.09
CA HIS A 40 8.22 1.84 -8.43
C HIS A 40 7.18 1.03 -9.21
N GLY A 41 6.27 1.73 -9.85
CA GLY A 41 5.24 1.13 -10.67
C GLY A 41 4.89 2.02 -11.86
N GLU A 42 3.71 1.83 -12.40
CA GLU A 42 3.23 2.58 -13.57
C GLU A 42 1.93 3.30 -13.25
N ILE A 43 1.81 4.53 -13.73
CA ILE A 43 0.56 5.27 -13.68
C ILE A 43 -0.48 4.53 -14.52
N GLY A 44 -1.68 4.39 -13.96
CA GLY A 44 -2.78 3.69 -14.60
C GLY A 44 -2.89 2.23 -14.21
N ARG A 45 -1.75 1.55 -14.00
CA ARG A 45 -1.76 0.17 -13.51
C ARG A 45 -1.75 0.12 -11.99
N ASP A 46 -0.82 0.85 -11.37
CA ASP A 46 -0.62 0.82 -9.92
C ASP A 46 -1.26 1.99 -9.21
N CYS A 47 -1.30 3.16 -9.85
CA CYS A 47 -1.85 4.38 -9.27
C CYS A 47 -2.74 5.12 -10.27
N ASP A 48 -3.78 5.75 -9.73
CA ASP A 48 -4.63 6.67 -10.48
C ASP A 48 -4.17 8.09 -10.18
N CYS A 49 -3.73 8.79 -11.22
CA CYS A 49 -3.25 10.18 -11.12
C CYS A 49 -4.24 11.21 -11.68
N GLY A 50 -5.47 10.77 -11.96
CA GLY A 50 -6.50 11.67 -12.47
C GLY A 50 -6.36 12.00 -13.93
N SER A 51 -6.70 13.22 -14.31
CA SER A 51 -6.63 13.68 -15.68
C SER A 51 -5.90 15.01 -15.78
N TYR A 52 -5.34 15.27 -16.96
CA TYR A 52 -4.69 16.52 -17.30
C TYR A 52 -5.35 17.08 -18.57
N LEU A 53 -5.92 18.28 -18.45
CA LEU A 53 -6.68 18.90 -19.55
C LEU A 53 -7.79 18.00 -20.11
N GLY A 54 -8.47 17.26 -19.22
CA GLY A 54 -9.55 16.37 -19.61
C GLY A 54 -9.13 15.01 -20.15
N ILE A 55 -7.82 14.76 -20.24
CA ILE A 55 -7.28 13.49 -20.74
C ILE A 55 -6.79 12.68 -19.55
N PRO A 56 -7.26 11.40 -19.38
CA PRO A 56 -6.78 10.56 -18.28
C PRO A 56 -5.26 10.36 -18.35
N ILE A 57 -4.61 10.47 -17.21
CA ILE A 57 -3.17 10.28 -17.09
C ILE A 57 -2.91 8.81 -16.81
N GLY A 58 -2.24 8.15 -17.75
CA GLY A 58 -2.00 6.72 -17.67
C GLY A 58 -3.26 5.94 -17.97
N GLY A 59 -3.28 4.69 -17.51
CA GLY A 59 -4.40 3.82 -17.74
C GLY A 59 -4.42 3.20 -19.11
N TYR A 60 -5.39 2.32 -19.29
CA TYR A 60 -5.56 1.57 -20.51
C TYR A 60 -6.08 2.49 -21.63
N GLY A 61 -5.30 2.69 -22.67
CA GLY A 61 -5.65 3.60 -23.75
C GLY A 61 -5.46 5.07 -23.43
N GLY A 62 -4.86 5.41 -22.28
CA GLY A 62 -4.56 6.78 -21.91
C GLY A 62 -3.46 7.37 -22.78
N ALA A 63 -3.57 8.67 -23.08
CA ALA A 63 -2.56 9.39 -23.86
C ALA A 63 -1.31 9.69 -23.04
N TYR A 64 -1.42 9.68 -21.72
CA TYR A 64 -0.32 9.96 -20.81
C TYR A 64 -0.02 8.73 -19.98
N GLY A 65 1.19 8.21 -20.11
CA GLY A 65 1.74 7.20 -19.23
C GLY A 65 2.77 7.82 -18.31
N GLY A 66 3.42 7.03 -17.51
CA GLY A 66 4.50 7.50 -16.67
C GLY A 66 4.78 6.59 -15.50
N ASP A 67 5.71 7.02 -14.67
CA ASP A 67 6.17 6.30 -13.50
C ASP A 67 5.33 6.65 -12.29
N ALA A 68 5.02 5.64 -11.50
CA ALA A 68 4.37 5.80 -10.21
C ALA A 68 5.32 5.36 -9.11
N TYR A 69 5.27 6.07 -7.99
CA TYR A 69 6.07 5.76 -6.81
C TYR A 69 5.13 5.73 -5.62
N TYR A 70 5.07 4.60 -4.93
CA TYR A 70 4.09 4.42 -3.87
C TYR A 70 4.70 3.78 -2.64
N ARG A 71 4.07 4.01 -1.48
CA ARG A 71 4.50 3.49 -0.19
C ARG A 71 3.31 2.96 0.58
N PHE A 72 3.58 1.94 1.38
CA PHE A 72 2.63 1.42 2.35
C PHE A 72 3.03 1.86 3.75
N ARG A 73 2.03 2.19 4.56
CA ARG A 73 2.20 2.52 5.96
C ARG A 73 1.15 1.76 6.74
N VAL A 74 1.61 0.92 7.66
CA VAL A 74 0.74 0.05 8.44
C VAL A 74 0.88 0.40 9.91
N LEU A 75 -0.24 0.60 10.57
CA LEU A 75 -0.31 0.77 12.02
C LEU A 75 -1.11 -0.37 12.62
N VAL A 76 -0.51 -1.08 13.56
CA VAL A 76 -1.10 -2.21 14.26
C VAL A 76 -1.33 -1.82 15.71
N GLU A 77 -2.57 -1.88 16.16
CA GLU A 77 -2.94 -1.49 17.52
C GLU A 77 -3.76 -2.58 18.22
N SER A 78 -3.34 -2.93 19.44
CA SER A 78 -4.09 -3.90 20.24
C SER A 78 -5.42 -3.32 20.71
N ARG A 79 -6.49 -4.11 20.60
CA ARG A 79 -7.84 -3.78 21.07
C ARG A 79 -8.41 -4.97 21.84
N GLY A 80 -7.81 -5.31 22.96
CA GLY A 80 -8.19 -6.48 23.73
C GLY A 80 -7.80 -7.77 23.02
N SER A 81 -8.77 -8.63 22.72
CA SER A 81 -8.54 -9.88 21.99
C SER A 81 -8.46 -9.70 20.47
N GLU A 82 -8.81 -8.50 20.00
CA GLU A 82 -8.74 -8.17 18.58
C GLU A 82 -7.64 -7.14 18.33
N THR A 83 -7.35 -6.89 17.08
CA THR A 83 -6.30 -5.94 16.67
C THR A 83 -6.82 -5.03 15.58
N ALA A 84 -6.62 -3.73 15.76
CA ALA A 84 -6.92 -2.75 14.73
C ALA A 84 -5.75 -2.64 13.77
N LEU A 85 -6.04 -2.77 12.48
CA LEU A 85 -5.08 -2.60 11.40
C LEU A 85 -5.47 -1.38 10.59
N THR A 86 -4.56 -0.42 10.49
CA THR A 86 -4.74 0.74 9.63
C THR A 86 -3.69 0.66 8.52
N LEU A 87 -4.14 0.61 7.28
CA LEU A 87 -3.28 0.61 6.11
C LEU A 87 -3.48 1.94 5.39
N ARG A 88 -2.42 2.70 5.26
CA ARG A 88 -2.40 3.93 4.49
C ARG A 88 -1.40 3.81 3.37
N THR A 89 -1.74 4.39 2.24
CA THR A 89 -0.90 4.37 1.06
C THR A 89 -0.74 5.77 0.54
N THR A 90 0.43 6.05 -0.01
CA THR A 90 0.69 7.29 -0.73
C THR A 90 1.22 6.93 -2.10
N CYS A 91 0.84 7.70 -3.11
CA CYS A 91 1.37 7.54 -4.44
C CYS A 91 1.65 8.90 -5.06
N ARG A 92 2.79 9.01 -5.73
CA ARG A 92 3.11 10.14 -6.58
C ARG A 92 3.39 9.64 -7.99
N GLY A 93 3.03 10.43 -8.96
CA GLY A 93 3.27 10.11 -10.36
C GLY A 93 4.22 11.09 -10.99
N ARG A 94 4.97 10.61 -11.99
CA ARG A 94 5.83 11.43 -12.83
C ARG A 94 5.53 11.15 -14.27
N HIS A 95 5.21 12.20 -15.01
CA HIS A 95 4.89 12.10 -16.42
C HIS A 95 5.69 13.13 -17.21
N GLU A 96 6.21 12.73 -18.36
CA GLU A 96 7.09 13.56 -19.19
C GLU A 96 6.44 14.89 -19.63
N GLY A 97 5.15 14.91 -19.89
CA GLY A 97 4.42 16.10 -20.32
C GLY A 97 3.90 16.98 -19.18
N VAL A 98 4.16 16.62 -17.93
CA VAL A 98 3.65 17.34 -16.76
C VAL A 98 4.80 17.76 -15.87
N VAL A 99 4.83 19.03 -15.50
CA VAL A 99 5.88 19.57 -14.64
C VAL A 99 5.61 19.20 -13.18
N GLY A 100 6.62 18.60 -12.54
CA GLY A 100 6.54 18.21 -11.14
C GLY A 100 5.85 16.88 -10.90
N ASP A 101 5.70 16.54 -9.63
CA ASP A 101 5.06 15.31 -9.21
C ASP A 101 3.54 15.48 -9.16
N LEU A 102 2.83 14.44 -9.57
CA LEU A 102 1.38 14.37 -9.48
C LEU A 102 1.00 13.69 -8.17
N VAL A 103 -0.04 14.19 -7.51
CA VAL A 103 -0.63 13.51 -6.35
C VAL A 103 -1.59 12.45 -6.88
N CYS A 104 -1.32 11.21 -6.53
CA CYS A 104 -2.06 10.06 -7.02
C CYS A 104 -2.62 9.24 -5.88
N THR A 105 -3.52 8.33 -6.21
CA THR A 105 -4.03 7.34 -5.26
C THR A 105 -3.64 5.95 -5.73
N LEU A 106 -3.25 5.09 -4.79
CA LEU A 106 -2.95 3.70 -5.11
C LEU A 106 -4.23 2.99 -5.59
N ALA A 107 -4.10 2.15 -6.60
CA ALA A 107 -5.22 1.36 -7.11
C ALA A 107 -5.86 0.56 -5.95
N PRO A 108 -7.19 0.62 -5.77
CA PRO A 108 -7.86 -0.06 -4.65
C PRO A 108 -7.57 -1.56 -4.60
N ALA A 109 -7.39 -2.21 -5.73
CA ALA A 109 -7.07 -3.63 -5.80
C ALA A 109 -5.71 -3.94 -5.16
N ARG A 110 -4.72 -3.06 -5.32
CA ARG A 110 -3.39 -3.23 -4.71
C ARG A 110 -3.45 -3.14 -3.20
N GLU A 111 -4.17 -2.15 -2.70
CA GLU A 111 -4.34 -1.96 -1.26
C GLU A 111 -5.10 -3.13 -0.64
N GLU A 112 -6.16 -3.58 -1.30
CA GLU A 112 -6.97 -4.70 -0.81
C GLU A 112 -6.21 -6.03 -0.82
N GLU A 113 -5.35 -6.26 -1.80
CA GLU A 113 -4.49 -7.45 -1.82
C GLU A 113 -3.61 -7.53 -0.58
N VAL A 114 -3.00 -6.42 -0.19
CA VAL A 114 -2.14 -6.36 0.99
C VAL A 114 -2.98 -6.56 2.26
N ARG A 115 -4.09 -5.86 2.37
CA ARG A 115 -4.98 -5.95 3.54
C ARG A 115 -5.52 -7.36 3.72
N SER A 116 -6.01 -7.98 2.65
CA SER A 116 -6.55 -9.34 2.68
C SER A 116 -5.48 -10.37 3.05
N SER A 117 -4.27 -10.23 2.51
CA SER A 117 -3.18 -11.12 2.82
C SER A 117 -2.81 -11.07 4.31
N ILE A 118 -2.77 -9.88 4.89
CA ILE A 118 -2.50 -9.72 6.31
C ILE A 118 -3.60 -10.39 7.15
N ARG A 119 -4.85 -10.10 6.82
CA ARG A 119 -6.00 -10.66 7.54
C ARG A 119 -6.02 -12.18 7.48
N ASP A 120 -5.85 -12.74 6.30
CA ASP A 120 -5.92 -14.19 6.07
C ASP A 120 -4.82 -14.92 6.81
N ARG A 121 -3.61 -14.38 6.83
CA ARG A 121 -2.50 -14.96 7.58
C ARG A 121 -2.70 -14.87 9.08
N ALA A 122 -3.22 -13.75 9.57
CA ALA A 122 -3.42 -13.52 11.00
C ALA A 122 -4.50 -14.41 11.58
N THR A 123 -5.50 -14.77 10.77
CA THR A 123 -6.66 -15.58 11.21
C THR A 123 -6.55 -17.04 10.77
N ALA A 124 -5.47 -17.44 10.10
CA ALA A 124 -5.30 -18.81 9.67
C ALA A 124 -5.19 -19.77 10.88
N PRO A 125 -5.76 -20.97 10.81
CA PRO A 125 -5.57 -21.99 11.84
C PRO A 125 -4.10 -22.36 11.96
N ARG A 126 -3.65 -22.57 13.21
CA ARG A 126 -2.30 -23.00 13.52
C ARG A 126 -2.26 -24.48 13.89
#